data_7a01570fc48f8cef2e25e810d1a5e00a
#
_entry.id   7a01570fc48f8cef2e25e810d1a5e00a
#
_cell.length_a   1.000
_cell.length_b   1.000
_cell.length_c   1.000
_cell.angle_alpha   90.00
_cell.angle_beta   90.00
_cell.angle_gamma   90.00
#
_symmetry.space_group_name_H-M   'P 1'
#
loop_
_entity.id
_entity.type
_entity.pdbx_description
1 polymer ?
#
loop_
_entity_poly.entity_id
_entity_poly.type
_entity_poly.pdbx_seq_one_letter_code
_entity_poly.pdbx_strand_id
1 'polypeptide(L)'
;KKKVAVIFGGISSEHEVSCRSVINIANGFEKEKYELRFIGITKEGKWLLVDDMSRIADDSWRNGTTTAILSPDRQRPGILILKEDTYEYEKIDVIFPALHGTFGEDGTVQGLFELSGIPYVGSDVLGSAVGMDKISTKVFVDRLGIRQARYVADTAKDCREMEKTIRNTEETLSYPVFVKPSNAGSSCGVSKACDRAELEQAIRLAKQFDSRVLIEEMIVGHEVECGVLGGT
;
A
#
# COMPACT_ATOMS: atom_id res chain seq x y z
N LYS A 1 -16.18 24.01 8.72
CA LYS A 1 -15.80 22.59 8.59
C LYS A 1 -14.43 22.50 7.98
N LYS A 2 -13.63 21.49 8.37
CA LYS A 2 -12.38 21.18 7.68
C LYS A 2 -12.68 20.38 6.41
N LYS A 3 -12.01 20.73 5.30
CA LYS A 3 -12.12 20.00 4.05
C LYS A 3 -11.13 18.85 4.03
N VAL A 4 -11.64 17.63 3.86
CA VAL A 4 -10.84 16.40 3.83
C VAL A 4 -10.89 15.79 2.44
N ALA A 5 -9.73 15.65 1.79
CA ALA A 5 -9.61 14.86 0.57
C ALA A 5 -9.49 13.39 0.93
N VAL A 6 -10.52 12.61 0.64
CA VAL A 6 -10.52 11.16 0.81
C VAL A 6 -10.11 10.53 -0.52
N ILE A 7 -8.94 9.91 -0.55
CA ILE A 7 -8.35 9.34 -1.77
C ILE A 7 -8.48 7.83 -1.71
N PHE A 8 -9.04 7.21 -2.76
CA PHE A 8 -9.32 5.77 -2.80
C PHE A 8 -9.07 5.16 -4.18
N GLY A 9 -9.15 3.83 -4.28
CA GLY A 9 -8.88 3.08 -5.49
C GLY A 9 -7.39 2.75 -5.65
N GLY A 10 -6.75 3.24 -6.69
CA GLY A 10 -5.30 3.09 -6.93
C GLY A 10 -4.95 1.97 -7.90
N ILE A 11 -3.70 2.02 -8.40
CA ILE A 11 -3.11 0.98 -9.26
C ILE A 11 -2.55 -0.12 -8.35
N SER A 12 -3.42 -0.97 -7.83
CA SER A 12 -3.06 -1.99 -6.86
C SER A 12 -3.94 -3.22 -7.05
N SER A 13 -3.45 -4.39 -6.69
CA SER A 13 -4.26 -5.61 -6.56
C SER A 13 -5.37 -5.45 -5.52
N GLU A 14 -5.24 -4.50 -4.61
CA GLU A 14 -6.20 -4.22 -3.53
C GLU A 14 -7.17 -3.08 -3.86
N HIS A 15 -7.23 -2.66 -5.13
CA HIS A 15 -8.12 -1.58 -5.61
C HIS A 15 -9.57 -1.73 -5.15
N GLU A 16 -10.14 -2.92 -5.27
CA GLU A 16 -11.54 -3.19 -4.89
C GLU A 16 -11.73 -3.14 -3.37
N VAL A 17 -10.71 -3.50 -2.60
CA VAL A 17 -10.73 -3.37 -1.14
C VAL A 17 -10.80 -1.89 -0.77
N SER A 18 -9.98 -1.05 -1.40
CA SER A 18 -9.97 0.39 -1.22
C SER A 18 -11.34 1.01 -1.54
N CYS A 19 -11.97 0.63 -2.66
CA CYS A 19 -13.29 1.12 -3.04
C CYS A 19 -14.40 0.74 -2.05
N ARG A 20 -14.26 -0.39 -1.35
CA ARG A 20 -15.20 -0.78 -0.27
C ARG A 20 -14.90 -0.05 1.04
N SER A 21 -13.63 0.04 1.40
CA SER A 21 -13.19 0.68 2.65
C SER A 21 -13.60 2.13 2.73
N VAL A 22 -13.51 2.87 1.62
CA VAL A 22 -13.82 4.31 1.59
C VAL A 22 -15.26 4.60 2.00
N ILE A 23 -16.22 3.72 1.70
CA ILE A 23 -17.63 3.90 2.09
C ILE A 23 -17.78 3.85 3.61
N ASN A 24 -17.15 2.87 4.25
CA ASN A 24 -17.19 2.72 5.71
C ASN A 24 -16.45 3.87 6.40
N ILE A 25 -15.29 4.26 5.87
CA ILE A 25 -14.50 5.39 6.36
C ILE A 25 -15.31 6.68 6.27
N ALA A 26 -15.95 6.96 5.14
CA ALA A 26 -16.77 8.16 4.93
C ALA A 26 -17.95 8.24 5.90
N ASN A 27 -18.59 7.11 6.19
CA ASN A 27 -19.68 7.04 7.15
C ASN A 27 -19.23 7.29 8.60
N GLY A 28 -17.94 7.08 8.92
CA GLY A 28 -17.37 7.37 10.23
C GLY A 28 -17.06 8.85 10.49
N PHE A 29 -17.09 9.70 9.47
CA PHE A 29 -16.82 11.12 9.63
C PHE A 29 -17.99 11.89 10.22
N GLU A 30 -17.71 12.76 11.22
CA GLU A 30 -18.68 13.69 11.78
C GLU A 30 -18.98 14.80 10.78
N LYS A 31 -20.14 14.73 10.12
CA LYS A 31 -20.57 15.66 9.07
C LYS A 31 -20.62 17.12 9.52
N GLU A 32 -20.77 17.36 10.82
CA GLU A 32 -20.76 18.72 11.40
C GLU A 32 -19.35 19.35 11.40
N LYS A 33 -18.29 18.52 11.48
CA LYS A 33 -16.90 18.97 11.59
C LYS A 33 -16.18 18.94 10.25
N TYR A 34 -16.53 17.99 9.36
CA TYR A 34 -15.81 17.69 8.14
C TYR A 34 -16.67 17.85 6.89
N GLU A 35 -16.04 18.28 5.81
CA GLU A 35 -16.57 18.30 4.46
C GLU A 35 -15.68 17.42 3.61
N LEU A 36 -16.23 16.34 3.06
CA LEU A 36 -15.44 15.35 2.32
C LEU A 36 -15.41 15.68 0.83
N ARG A 37 -14.22 15.52 0.22
CA ARG A 37 -13.98 15.53 -1.22
C ARG A 37 -13.40 14.18 -1.58
N PHE A 38 -14.10 13.44 -2.43
CA PHE A 38 -13.66 12.12 -2.85
C PHE A 38 -12.85 12.20 -4.13
N ILE A 39 -11.67 11.57 -4.13
CA ILE A 39 -10.80 11.44 -5.29
C ILE A 39 -10.58 9.94 -5.52
N GLY A 40 -11.17 9.43 -6.59
CA GLY A 40 -11.01 8.03 -6.99
C GLY A 40 -9.88 7.89 -8.00
N ILE A 41 -8.96 6.96 -7.74
CA ILE A 41 -7.89 6.60 -8.68
C ILE A 41 -8.28 5.30 -9.36
N THR A 42 -8.42 5.30 -10.68
CA THR A 42 -8.78 4.08 -11.43
C THR A 42 -7.60 3.10 -11.47
N LYS A 43 -7.85 1.87 -11.94
CA LYS A 43 -6.79 0.86 -12.13
C LYS A 43 -5.74 1.27 -13.16
N GLU A 44 -6.11 2.15 -14.09
CA GLU A 44 -5.23 2.74 -15.10
C GLU A 44 -4.48 3.99 -14.58
N GLY A 45 -4.77 4.42 -13.34
CA GLY A 45 -4.11 5.56 -12.71
C GLY A 45 -4.75 6.92 -13.00
N LYS A 46 -5.98 6.96 -13.51
CA LYS A 46 -6.70 8.22 -13.72
C LYS A 46 -7.29 8.70 -12.40
N TRP A 47 -7.08 9.96 -12.08
CA TRP A 47 -7.58 10.61 -10.87
C TRP A 47 -8.88 11.34 -11.18
N LEU A 48 -9.97 10.97 -10.51
CA LEU A 48 -11.31 11.48 -10.76
C LEU A 48 -11.89 12.11 -9.51
N LEU A 49 -12.45 13.32 -9.65
CA LEU A 49 -13.32 13.90 -8.63
C LEU A 49 -14.64 13.13 -8.61
N VAL A 50 -15.06 12.73 -7.43
CA VAL A 50 -16.33 12.01 -7.23
C VAL A 50 -17.22 12.87 -6.34
N ASP A 51 -18.31 13.37 -6.91
CA ASP A 51 -19.18 14.35 -6.26
C ASP A 51 -20.11 13.71 -5.21
N ASP A 52 -20.45 12.44 -5.38
CA ASP A 52 -21.43 11.74 -4.54
C ASP A 52 -20.93 10.33 -4.17
N MET A 53 -21.01 10.02 -2.88
CA MET A 53 -20.66 8.71 -2.34
C MET A 53 -21.54 7.57 -2.91
N SER A 54 -22.77 7.84 -3.35
CA SER A 54 -23.60 6.84 -4.02
C SER A 54 -22.95 6.29 -5.28
N ARG A 55 -22.22 7.13 -6.01
CA ARG A 55 -21.46 6.72 -7.21
C ARG A 55 -20.28 5.81 -6.88
N ILE A 56 -19.77 5.86 -5.66
CA ILE A 56 -18.76 4.90 -5.20
C ILE A 56 -19.44 3.56 -4.89
N ALA A 57 -20.60 3.61 -4.27
CA ALA A 57 -21.36 2.41 -3.88
C ALA A 57 -21.87 1.59 -5.07
N ASP A 58 -22.28 2.26 -6.16
CA ASP A 58 -22.75 1.62 -7.40
C ASP A 58 -21.66 1.48 -8.48
N ASP A 59 -20.42 1.83 -8.15
CA ASP A 59 -19.24 1.77 -9.02
C ASP A 59 -19.27 2.69 -10.26
N SER A 60 -20.26 3.57 -10.39
CA SER A 60 -20.43 4.48 -11.53
C SER A 60 -19.42 5.64 -11.55
N TRP A 61 -18.68 5.86 -10.46
CA TRP A 61 -17.65 6.87 -10.36
C TRP A 61 -16.53 6.71 -11.40
N ARG A 62 -16.25 5.49 -11.85
CA ARG A 62 -15.23 5.16 -12.85
C ARG A 62 -15.52 5.77 -14.21
N ASN A 63 -16.79 6.08 -14.48
CA ASN A 63 -17.22 6.75 -15.70
C ASN A 63 -17.13 8.29 -15.58
N GLY A 64 -16.56 8.80 -14.51
CA GLY A 64 -16.37 10.23 -14.29
C GLY A 64 -15.44 10.85 -15.33
N THR A 65 -15.70 12.10 -15.68
CA THR A 65 -14.91 12.87 -16.66
C THR A 65 -14.10 13.98 -16.00
N THR A 66 -14.44 14.37 -14.79
CA THR A 66 -13.76 15.46 -14.07
C THR A 66 -12.49 14.94 -13.41
N THR A 67 -11.34 15.40 -13.87
CA THR A 67 -10.04 15.06 -13.29
C THR A 67 -9.73 16.01 -12.14
N ALA A 68 -9.29 15.46 -11.00
CA ALA A 68 -8.80 16.24 -9.86
C ALA A 68 -7.49 15.65 -9.35
N ILE A 69 -6.45 16.47 -9.22
CA ILE A 69 -5.13 16.06 -8.77
C ILE A 69 -4.69 16.90 -7.58
N LEU A 70 -3.82 16.35 -6.74
CA LEU A 70 -3.18 17.12 -5.68
C LEU A 70 -2.18 18.09 -6.28
N SER A 71 -2.19 19.35 -5.79
CA SER A 71 -1.16 20.33 -6.08
C SER A 71 0.12 19.98 -5.31
N PRO A 72 1.27 19.77 -5.96
CA PRO A 72 2.55 19.64 -5.26
C PRO A 72 3.11 21.00 -4.78
N ASP A 73 2.46 22.11 -5.13
CA ASP A 73 2.86 23.46 -4.75
C ASP A 73 2.40 23.77 -3.32
N ARG A 74 3.33 23.87 -2.40
CA ARG A 74 3.07 24.19 -0.99
C ARG A 74 2.43 25.55 -0.76
N GLN A 75 2.51 26.46 -1.71
CA GLN A 75 1.82 27.75 -1.62
C GLN A 75 0.34 27.63 -2.02
N ARG A 76 -0.04 26.51 -2.63
CA ARG A 76 -1.41 26.17 -3.03
C ARG A 76 -1.78 24.76 -2.54
N PRO A 77 -1.86 24.56 -1.21
CA PRO A 77 -2.16 23.24 -0.62
C PRO A 77 -3.62 22.86 -0.86
N GLY A 78 -3.87 22.05 -1.89
CA GLY A 78 -5.22 21.69 -2.29
C GLY A 78 -5.27 20.78 -3.50
N ILE A 79 -6.44 20.74 -4.12
CA ILE A 79 -6.68 20.03 -5.37
C ILE A 79 -6.84 20.99 -6.54
N LEU A 80 -6.39 20.56 -7.70
CA LEU A 80 -6.62 21.19 -8.98
C LEU A 80 -7.67 20.36 -9.73
N ILE A 81 -8.83 20.94 -9.97
CA ILE A 81 -9.92 20.35 -10.74
C ILE A 81 -9.73 20.82 -12.17
N LEU A 82 -9.32 19.90 -13.04
CA LEU A 82 -8.95 20.22 -14.41
C LEU A 82 -10.18 20.42 -15.28
N LYS A 83 -10.17 21.45 -16.11
CA LYS A 83 -11.12 21.81 -17.15
C LYS A 83 -10.39 21.79 -18.50
N GLU A 84 -11.12 21.95 -19.61
CA GLU A 84 -10.53 21.91 -20.97
C GLU A 84 -9.33 22.86 -21.12
N ASP A 85 -9.50 24.15 -20.80
CA ASP A 85 -8.48 25.18 -21.00
C ASP A 85 -8.03 25.85 -19.68
N THR A 86 -8.49 25.40 -18.52
CA THR A 86 -8.22 26.02 -17.23
C THR A 86 -8.32 25.01 -16.10
N TYR A 87 -8.22 25.46 -14.89
CA TYR A 87 -8.46 24.66 -13.69
C TYR A 87 -9.16 25.46 -12.61
N GLU A 88 -9.90 24.77 -11.76
CA GLU A 88 -10.37 25.31 -10.49
C GLU A 88 -9.46 24.82 -9.36
N TYR A 89 -9.18 25.70 -8.41
CA TYR A 89 -8.42 25.36 -7.22
C TYR A 89 -9.35 25.26 -6.03
N GLU A 90 -9.23 24.18 -5.29
CA GLU A 90 -9.91 24.02 -4.02
C GLU A 90 -8.92 23.67 -2.90
N LYS A 91 -8.89 24.50 -1.85
CA LYS A 91 -8.05 24.28 -0.69
C LYS A 91 -8.50 23.02 0.07
N ILE A 92 -7.54 22.18 0.48
CA ILE A 92 -7.76 21.01 1.31
C ILE A 92 -7.01 21.22 2.63
N ASP A 93 -7.65 20.85 3.74
CA ASP A 93 -7.05 20.98 5.08
C ASP A 93 -6.35 19.71 5.54
N VAL A 94 -6.84 18.52 5.09
CA VAL A 94 -6.30 17.20 5.47
C VAL A 94 -6.54 16.21 4.33
N ILE A 95 -5.60 15.30 4.12
CA ILE A 95 -5.77 14.13 3.24
C ILE A 95 -6.04 12.90 4.09
N PHE A 96 -7.03 12.11 3.71
CA PHE A 96 -7.28 10.78 4.26
C PHE A 96 -7.13 9.74 3.14
N PRO A 97 -5.98 9.04 3.07
CA PRO A 97 -5.81 7.96 2.10
C PRO A 97 -6.57 6.72 2.56
N ALA A 98 -7.54 6.29 1.77
CA ALA A 98 -8.22 5.00 1.90
C ALA A 98 -7.64 4.01 0.87
N LEU A 99 -6.35 4.12 0.60
CA LEU A 99 -5.60 3.33 -0.36
C LEU A 99 -5.01 2.09 0.31
N HIS A 100 -4.85 1.01 -0.44
CA HIS A 100 -4.23 -0.22 0.02
C HIS A 100 -3.20 -0.72 -0.97
N GLY A 101 -2.14 -1.36 -0.45
CA GLY A 101 -1.09 -2.00 -1.23
C GLY A 101 -0.18 -1.03 -1.98
N THR A 102 0.28 -1.46 -3.15
CA THR A 102 1.25 -0.75 -3.98
C THR A 102 0.78 0.66 -4.33
N PHE A 103 1.71 1.62 -4.29
CA PHE A 103 1.51 3.06 -4.44
C PHE A 103 0.65 3.72 -3.35
N GLY A 104 -0.10 2.96 -2.55
CA GLY A 104 -0.94 3.47 -1.48
C GLY A 104 -0.29 3.43 -0.10
N GLU A 105 0.49 2.37 0.18
CA GLU A 105 1.07 2.11 1.51
C GLU A 105 2.60 1.99 1.48
N ASP A 106 3.26 2.19 0.34
CA ASP A 106 4.70 1.98 0.11
C ASP A 106 5.56 3.25 0.14
N GLY A 107 5.00 4.37 0.57
CA GLY A 107 5.67 5.66 0.64
C GLY A 107 5.51 6.52 -0.63
N THR A 108 5.04 5.94 -1.75
CA THR A 108 4.94 6.63 -3.04
C THR A 108 3.95 7.79 -2.98
N VAL A 109 2.70 7.52 -2.58
CA VAL A 109 1.69 8.57 -2.47
C VAL A 109 1.97 9.52 -1.29
N GLN A 110 2.57 9.00 -0.21
CA GLN A 110 2.99 9.82 0.92
C GLN A 110 4.03 10.87 0.50
N GLY A 111 4.92 10.52 -0.45
CA GLY A 111 5.84 11.49 -1.04
C GLY A 111 5.13 12.65 -1.74
N LEU A 112 4.02 12.39 -2.45
CA LEU A 112 3.19 13.43 -3.04
C LEU A 112 2.51 14.28 -1.96
N PHE A 113 2.04 13.68 -0.87
CA PHE A 113 1.43 14.41 0.25
C PHE A 113 2.45 15.33 0.93
N GLU A 114 3.67 14.85 1.16
CA GLU A 114 4.78 15.66 1.70
C GLU A 114 5.11 16.86 0.79
N LEU A 115 5.16 16.64 -0.52
CA LEU A 115 5.40 17.73 -1.48
C LEU A 115 4.27 18.76 -1.42
N SER A 116 3.03 18.35 -1.33
CA SER A 116 1.86 19.24 -1.26
C SER A 116 1.80 20.08 0.00
N GLY A 117 2.47 19.64 1.07
CA GLY A 117 2.43 20.27 2.39
C GLY A 117 1.06 20.18 3.08
N ILE A 118 0.17 19.33 2.61
CA ILE A 118 -1.13 19.07 3.25
C ILE A 118 -0.94 17.99 4.31
N PRO A 119 -1.34 18.19 5.56
CA PRO A 119 -1.36 17.12 6.56
C PRO A 119 -2.18 15.92 6.09
N TYR A 120 -1.71 14.72 6.40
CA TYR A 120 -2.41 13.49 6.02
C TYR A 120 -2.45 12.48 7.16
N VAL A 121 -3.40 11.56 7.07
CA VAL A 121 -3.56 10.45 8.03
C VAL A 121 -2.74 9.26 7.56
N GLY A 122 -1.97 8.67 8.46
CA GLY A 122 -1.14 7.49 8.20
C GLY A 122 0.33 7.72 8.53
N SER A 123 1.15 6.74 8.19
CA SER A 123 2.60 6.80 8.36
C SER A 123 3.24 7.72 7.32
N ASP A 124 4.41 8.25 7.65
CA ASP A 124 5.22 9.05 6.73
C ASP A 124 5.82 8.21 5.59
N VAL A 125 6.61 8.85 4.74
CA VAL A 125 7.26 8.21 3.59
C VAL A 125 8.14 7.04 4.01
N LEU A 126 8.98 7.24 5.04
CA LEU A 126 9.91 6.21 5.48
C LEU A 126 9.19 5.06 6.19
N GLY A 127 8.27 5.39 7.09
CA GLY A 127 7.47 4.40 7.81
C GLY A 127 6.65 3.53 6.86
N SER A 128 6.01 4.14 5.86
CA SER A 128 5.26 3.43 4.83
C SER A 128 6.16 2.54 3.96
N ALA A 129 7.28 3.07 3.46
CA ALA A 129 8.20 2.31 2.60
C ALA A 129 8.82 1.11 3.33
N VAL A 130 9.27 1.31 4.57
CA VAL A 130 9.84 0.23 5.38
C VAL A 130 8.76 -0.77 5.81
N GLY A 131 7.59 -0.30 6.23
CA GLY A 131 6.49 -1.16 6.68
C GLY A 131 5.94 -2.07 5.57
N MET A 132 5.92 -1.57 4.33
CA MET A 132 5.47 -2.36 3.18
C MET A 132 6.51 -3.39 2.73
N ASP A 133 7.79 -3.06 2.78
CA ASP A 133 8.89 -3.94 2.36
C ASP A 133 9.28 -4.92 3.48
N LYS A 134 8.86 -6.18 3.34
CA LYS A 134 9.05 -7.22 4.37
C LYS A 134 10.52 -7.46 4.72
N ILE A 135 11.42 -7.42 3.74
CA ILE A 135 12.87 -7.61 3.98
C ILE A 135 13.42 -6.43 4.80
N SER A 136 13.06 -5.20 4.44
CA SER A 136 13.47 -4.02 5.19
C SER A 136 12.92 -4.02 6.61
N THR A 137 11.64 -4.35 6.78
CA THR A 137 11.02 -4.54 8.12
C THR A 137 11.80 -5.54 8.94
N LYS A 138 12.17 -6.71 8.39
CA LYS A 138 12.97 -7.73 9.08
C LYS A 138 14.31 -7.19 9.58
N VAL A 139 15.00 -6.44 8.75
CA VAL A 139 16.30 -5.83 9.12
C VAL A 139 16.16 -4.84 10.29
N PHE A 140 15.11 -4.01 10.28
CA PHE A 140 14.87 -3.09 11.41
C PHE A 140 14.49 -3.83 12.68
N VAL A 141 13.64 -4.86 12.59
CA VAL A 141 13.21 -5.70 13.72
C VAL A 141 14.41 -6.43 14.34
N ASP A 142 15.31 -6.98 13.51
CA ASP A 142 16.58 -7.59 13.97
C ASP A 142 17.46 -6.59 14.71
N ARG A 143 17.58 -5.37 14.17
CA ARG A 143 18.37 -4.31 14.80
C ARG A 143 17.85 -3.91 16.18
N LEU A 144 16.53 -4.01 16.39
CA LEU A 144 15.88 -3.74 17.66
C LEU A 144 15.98 -4.92 18.64
N GLY A 145 16.50 -6.07 18.22
CA GLY A 145 16.57 -7.28 19.04
C GLY A 145 15.22 -7.92 19.32
N ILE A 146 14.21 -7.61 18.54
CA ILE A 146 12.87 -8.18 18.67
C ILE A 146 12.85 -9.56 17.99
N ARG A 147 12.33 -10.56 18.69
CA ARG A 147 12.23 -11.93 18.20
C ARG A 147 11.25 -12.01 17.02
N GLN A 148 11.69 -12.63 15.94
CA GLN A 148 10.89 -12.84 14.72
C GLN A 148 11.22 -14.19 14.07
N ALA A 149 10.43 -14.59 13.07
CA ALA A 149 10.72 -15.78 12.27
C ALA A 149 12.10 -15.67 11.61
N ARG A 150 12.89 -16.75 11.65
CA ARG A 150 14.14 -16.84 10.89
C ARG A 150 13.84 -16.74 9.39
N TYR A 151 14.74 -16.12 8.64
CA TYR A 151 14.48 -15.85 7.24
C TYR A 151 15.74 -15.85 6.39
N VAL A 152 15.52 -16.00 5.09
CA VAL A 152 16.49 -15.77 4.02
C VAL A 152 15.90 -14.75 3.05
N ALA A 153 16.67 -13.74 2.71
CA ALA A 153 16.29 -12.72 1.74
C ALA A 153 16.95 -13.01 0.39
N ASP A 154 16.16 -13.15 -0.66
CA ASP A 154 16.62 -13.19 -2.05
C ASP A 154 16.40 -11.80 -2.69
N THR A 155 17.49 -11.11 -2.95
CA THR A 155 17.51 -9.77 -3.57
C THR A 155 17.99 -9.80 -5.02
N ALA A 156 18.22 -10.97 -5.59
CA ALA A 156 18.60 -11.12 -6.99
C ALA A 156 17.45 -10.70 -7.91
N LYS A 157 17.73 -9.87 -8.91
CA LYS A 157 16.71 -9.34 -9.84
C LYS A 157 16.06 -10.42 -10.70
N ASP A 158 16.71 -11.56 -10.85
CA ASP A 158 16.23 -12.67 -11.67
C ASP A 158 16.55 -14.02 -11.02
N CYS A 159 16.17 -15.10 -11.68
CA CYS A 159 16.35 -16.46 -11.16
C CYS A 159 17.76 -17.05 -11.39
N ARG A 160 18.77 -16.28 -11.87
CA ARG A 160 20.11 -16.82 -12.13
C ARG A 160 20.83 -17.28 -10.86
N GLU A 161 20.53 -16.64 -9.74
CA GLU A 161 21.10 -16.99 -8.43
C GLU A 161 20.17 -17.89 -7.59
N MET A 162 19.10 -18.38 -8.18
CA MET A 162 18.08 -19.16 -7.44
C MET A 162 18.65 -20.39 -6.74
N GLU A 163 19.57 -21.10 -7.38
CA GLU A 163 20.24 -22.27 -6.78
C GLU A 163 21.02 -21.88 -5.50
N LYS A 164 21.63 -20.72 -5.49
CA LYS A 164 22.31 -20.19 -4.31
C LYS A 164 21.32 -19.82 -3.21
N THR A 165 20.20 -19.22 -3.57
CA THR A 165 19.11 -18.88 -2.63
C THR A 165 18.53 -20.14 -2.01
N ILE A 166 18.24 -21.19 -2.81
CA ILE A 166 17.72 -22.46 -2.32
C ILE A 166 18.71 -23.11 -1.34
N ARG A 167 19.99 -23.18 -1.70
CA ARG A 167 21.01 -23.76 -0.83
C ARG A 167 21.13 -23.02 0.49
N ASN A 168 21.20 -21.69 0.45
CA ASN A 168 21.23 -20.87 1.65
C ASN A 168 19.98 -21.07 2.53
N THR A 169 18.81 -21.24 1.90
CA THR A 169 17.57 -21.54 2.62
C THR A 169 17.65 -22.89 3.35
N GLU A 170 18.12 -23.93 2.68
CA GLU A 170 18.25 -25.29 3.25
C GLU A 170 19.34 -25.35 4.37
N GLU A 171 20.37 -24.51 4.31
CA GLU A 171 21.37 -24.39 5.36
C GLU A 171 20.85 -23.60 6.58
N THR A 172 19.93 -22.67 6.37
CA THR A 172 19.45 -21.73 7.41
C THR A 172 18.14 -22.16 8.04
N LEU A 173 17.20 -22.68 7.24
CA LEU A 173 15.83 -23.01 7.63
C LEU A 173 15.55 -24.50 7.44
N SER A 174 14.46 -24.96 8.05
CA SER A 174 13.92 -26.31 7.84
C SER A 174 12.55 -26.21 7.16
N TYR A 175 12.25 -27.13 6.28
CA TYR A 175 10.91 -27.22 5.69
C TYR A 175 9.86 -27.60 6.74
N PRO A 176 8.62 -27.12 6.60
CA PRO A 176 8.14 -26.23 5.56
C PRO A 176 8.55 -24.76 5.78
N VAL A 177 8.68 -24.02 4.68
CA VAL A 177 8.94 -22.59 4.68
C VAL A 177 7.83 -21.83 3.97
N PHE A 178 7.69 -20.53 4.27
CA PHE A 178 6.86 -19.62 3.51
C PHE A 178 7.70 -18.71 2.62
N VAL A 179 7.28 -18.59 1.37
CA VAL A 179 7.92 -17.73 0.37
C VAL A 179 6.98 -16.57 0.04
N LYS A 180 7.49 -15.34 0.13
CA LYS A 180 6.68 -14.13 0.00
C LYS A 180 7.41 -13.10 -0.87
N PRO A 181 6.73 -12.38 -1.77
CA PRO A 181 7.27 -11.16 -2.36
C PRO A 181 7.58 -10.15 -1.25
N SER A 182 8.67 -9.38 -1.35
CA SER A 182 9.01 -8.38 -0.33
C SER A 182 7.95 -7.27 -0.27
N ASN A 183 7.51 -6.80 -1.43
CA ASN A 183 6.64 -5.63 -1.58
C ASN A 183 5.30 -6.04 -2.23
N ALA A 184 4.48 -6.78 -1.51
CA ALA A 184 3.12 -7.12 -1.93
C ALA A 184 2.20 -7.26 -0.72
N GLY A 185 0.93 -6.89 -0.90
CA GLY A 185 -0.13 -7.03 0.10
C GLY A 185 -1.04 -8.23 -0.18
N SER A 186 -2.05 -8.42 0.67
CA SER A 186 -3.16 -9.40 0.51
C SER A 186 -2.72 -10.81 0.10
N SER A 187 -1.60 -11.28 0.63
CA SER A 187 -1.03 -12.61 0.35
C SER A 187 -0.76 -12.91 -1.15
N CYS A 188 -0.71 -11.88 -2.02
CA CYS A 188 -0.36 -12.06 -3.42
C CYS A 188 1.05 -12.64 -3.55
N GLY A 189 1.18 -13.73 -4.29
CA GLY A 189 2.47 -14.40 -4.51
C GLY A 189 3.04 -15.14 -3.30
N VAL A 190 2.29 -15.28 -2.20
CA VAL A 190 2.71 -16.02 -1.01
C VAL A 190 2.43 -17.50 -1.22
N SER A 191 3.42 -18.35 -0.92
CA SER A 191 3.31 -19.80 -1.00
C SER A 191 4.01 -20.50 0.17
N LYS A 192 3.50 -21.66 0.55
CA LYS A 192 4.17 -22.61 1.43
C LYS A 192 4.96 -23.60 0.57
N ALA A 193 6.17 -23.91 0.98
CA ALA A 193 7.00 -24.95 0.34
C ALA A 193 7.42 -26.01 1.38
N CYS A 194 7.16 -27.27 1.08
CA CYS A 194 7.44 -28.41 1.95
C CYS A 194 8.72 -29.16 1.56
N ASP A 195 9.24 -28.87 0.39
CA ASP A 195 10.48 -29.44 -0.14
C ASP A 195 11.17 -28.48 -1.12
N ARG A 196 12.31 -28.91 -1.66
CA ARG A 196 13.13 -28.15 -2.59
C ARG A 196 12.39 -27.80 -3.90
N ALA A 197 11.62 -28.74 -4.44
CA ALA A 197 10.92 -28.54 -5.71
C ALA A 197 9.80 -27.49 -5.56
N GLU A 198 9.06 -27.57 -4.47
CA GLU A 198 8.05 -26.57 -4.10
C GLU A 198 8.68 -25.21 -3.81
N LEU A 199 9.86 -25.18 -3.16
CA LEU A 199 10.60 -23.92 -2.90
C LEU A 199 10.99 -23.23 -4.21
N GLU A 200 11.50 -23.96 -5.18
CA GLU A 200 11.84 -23.43 -6.49
C GLU A 200 10.62 -22.79 -7.19
N GLN A 201 9.49 -23.51 -7.18
CA GLN A 201 8.24 -23.00 -7.76
C GLN A 201 7.72 -21.78 -7.03
N ALA A 202 7.76 -21.78 -5.71
CA ALA A 202 7.34 -20.66 -4.86
C ALA A 202 8.19 -19.40 -5.10
N ILE A 203 9.51 -19.52 -5.24
CA ILE A 203 10.39 -18.40 -5.59
C ILE A 203 10.03 -17.85 -6.97
N ARG A 204 9.81 -18.69 -7.98
CA ARG A 204 9.41 -18.26 -9.32
C ARG A 204 8.05 -17.52 -9.30
N LEU A 205 7.11 -18.00 -8.50
CA LEU A 205 5.81 -17.34 -8.33
C LEU A 205 5.97 -15.98 -7.66
N ALA A 206 6.69 -15.91 -6.54
CA ALA A 206 6.88 -14.67 -5.80
C ALA A 206 7.57 -13.60 -6.65
N LYS A 207 8.54 -13.99 -7.49
CA LYS A 207 9.26 -13.09 -8.41
C LYS A 207 8.38 -12.52 -9.55
N GLN A 208 7.17 -12.99 -9.75
CA GLN A 208 6.22 -12.34 -10.66
C GLN A 208 5.61 -11.07 -10.07
N PHE A 209 5.65 -10.93 -8.74
CA PHE A 209 5.10 -9.80 -8.00
C PHE A 209 6.16 -8.81 -7.53
N ASP A 210 7.34 -9.31 -7.14
CA ASP A 210 8.48 -8.48 -6.75
C ASP A 210 9.79 -9.22 -7.08
N SER A 211 10.79 -8.50 -7.53
CA SER A 211 12.15 -9.04 -7.74
C SER A 211 12.79 -9.54 -6.44
N ARG A 212 12.42 -8.98 -5.30
CA ARG A 212 12.91 -9.33 -3.96
C ARG A 212 11.95 -10.30 -3.28
N VAL A 213 12.47 -11.39 -2.75
CA VAL A 213 11.69 -12.46 -2.14
C VAL A 213 12.19 -12.75 -0.73
N LEU A 214 11.26 -12.85 0.21
CA LEU A 214 11.50 -13.27 1.58
C LEU A 214 11.10 -14.74 1.74
N ILE A 215 11.97 -15.55 2.31
CA ILE A 215 11.72 -16.94 2.67
C ILE A 215 11.80 -17.05 4.18
N GLU A 216 10.75 -17.51 4.83
CA GLU A 216 10.64 -17.56 6.29
C GLU A 216 10.35 -18.97 6.79
N GLU A 217 10.84 -19.31 7.98
CA GLU A 217 10.41 -20.51 8.69
C GLU A 217 8.90 -20.46 8.98
N MET A 218 8.24 -21.60 8.94
CA MET A 218 6.85 -21.71 9.35
C MET A 218 6.74 -21.62 10.87
N ILE A 219 5.99 -20.64 11.36
CA ILE A 219 5.61 -20.57 12.77
C ILE A 219 4.18 -21.07 12.92
N VAL A 220 3.96 -21.94 13.89
CA VAL A 220 2.62 -22.39 14.28
C VAL A 220 2.21 -21.61 15.53
N GLY A 221 1.09 -20.91 15.46
CA GLY A 221 0.63 -20.06 16.57
C GLY A 221 -0.74 -19.44 16.27
N HIS A 222 -1.18 -18.56 17.17
CA HIS A 222 -2.35 -17.73 16.95
C HIS A 222 -1.94 -16.45 16.21
N GLU A 223 -2.65 -16.13 15.14
CA GLU A 223 -2.52 -14.84 14.48
C GLU A 223 -3.25 -13.77 15.29
N VAL A 224 -2.58 -12.65 15.52
CA VAL A 224 -3.15 -11.49 16.21
C VAL A 224 -2.78 -10.23 15.45
N GLU A 225 -3.68 -9.25 15.46
CA GLU A 225 -3.44 -7.93 14.89
C GLU A 225 -3.41 -6.88 16.00
N CYS A 226 -2.57 -5.88 15.83
CA CYS A 226 -2.46 -4.76 16.76
C CYS A 226 -2.58 -3.45 15.96
N GLY A 227 -3.69 -2.75 16.16
CA GLY A 227 -3.87 -1.40 15.64
C GLY A 227 -3.11 -0.38 16.50
N VAL A 228 -2.35 0.50 15.88
CA VAL A 228 -1.66 1.61 16.56
C VAL A 228 -2.29 2.92 16.12
N LEU A 229 -2.78 3.69 17.08
CA LEU A 229 -3.34 5.01 16.86
C LEU A 229 -2.50 6.06 17.59
N GLY A 230 -2.14 7.12 16.84
CA GLY A 230 -1.29 8.20 17.34
C GLY A 230 0.19 7.89 17.14
N GLY A 231 1.00 8.87 17.45
CA GLY A 231 2.45 8.84 17.42
C GLY A 231 2.97 9.98 18.28
N THR A 232 4.16 9.84 18.83
CA THR A 232 4.87 10.90 19.56
C THR A 232 5.79 11.65 18.63
#